data_ada281f4aff0d7469185953c49bb4f00
#
_entry.id   ada281f4aff0d7469185953c49bb4f00
#
_cell.length_a   1.000
_cell.length_b   1.000
_cell.length_c   1.000
_cell.angle_alpha   90.00
_cell.angle_beta   90.00
_cell.angle_gamma   90.00
#
_symmetry.space_group_name_H-M   'P 1'
#
loop_
_entity.id
_entity.type
_entity.pdbx_description
1 polymer ?
#
loop_
_entity_poly.entity_id
_entity_poly.type
_entity_poly.pdbx_seq_one_letter_code
_entity_poly.pdbx_strand_id
1 'polypeptide(L)'
;MNVKQVINRAFMQIGDTPQEQYTPYHLLEYYNEGNHLLNALIGQYCPSLAQATHEDNGTGRITLPGQCISVLNVKVDDADVQAYHVLNLQTIVFDADHEQKITVDYIMTAGYKKLEDESGLPAELETLLVDYIVYRVMNLDISGVTANMVNALQSINDGLGNNESVIAEGYWNYGSKRIDYAG
;
A
#
# COMPACT_ATOMS: atom_id res chain seq x y z
N MET A 1 -9.50 7.07 -7.12
CA MET A 1 -9.52 8.56 -7.02
C MET A 1 -8.12 9.07 -6.70
N ASN A 2 -7.81 10.33 -7.07
CA ASN A 2 -6.58 10.94 -6.55
C ASN A 2 -6.77 11.44 -5.10
N VAL A 3 -5.65 11.65 -4.41
CA VAL A 3 -5.63 12.07 -2.99
C VAL A 3 -6.40 13.37 -2.77
N LYS A 4 -6.29 14.33 -3.71
CA LYS A 4 -7.03 15.61 -3.65
C LYS A 4 -8.55 15.41 -3.61
N GLN A 5 -9.07 14.41 -4.33
CA GLN A 5 -10.51 14.10 -4.33
C GLN A 5 -10.95 13.52 -2.98
N VAL A 6 -10.11 12.68 -2.35
CA VAL A 6 -10.37 12.17 -0.99
C VAL A 6 -10.40 13.31 0.01
N ILE A 7 -9.43 14.23 -0.06
CA ILE A 7 -9.35 15.41 0.80
C ILE A 7 -10.55 16.35 0.59
N ASN A 8 -10.99 16.57 -0.65
CA ASN A 8 -12.18 17.38 -0.92
C ASN A 8 -13.46 16.77 -0.33
N ARG A 9 -13.58 15.45 -0.28
CA ARG A 9 -14.70 14.80 0.43
C ARG A 9 -14.63 15.06 1.94
N ALA A 10 -13.44 15.02 2.53
CA ALA A 10 -13.27 15.37 3.94
C ALA A 10 -13.68 16.83 4.21
N PHE A 11 -13.27 17.79 3.36
CA PHE A 11 -13.73 19.19 3.46
C PHE A 11 -15.26 19.32 3.44
N MET A 12 -15.94 18.57 2.56
CA MET A 12 -17.42 18.59 2.53
C MET A 12 -18.03 18.04 3.82
N GLN A 13 -17.45 17.01 4.42
CA GLN A 13 -17.97 16.41 5.66
C GLN A 13 -17.74 17.31 6.89
N ILE A 14 -16.60 17.99 6.97
CA ILE A 14 -16.32 18.94 8.06
C ILE A 14 -17.04 20.29 7.90
N GLY A 15 -17.66 20.54 6.73
CA GLY A 15 -18.36 21.79 6.44
C GLY A 15 -17.44 22.97 6.08
N ASP A 16 -16.15 22.73 5.82
CA ASP A 16 -15.16 23.76 5.43
C ASP A 16 -14.93 23.76 3.92
N THR A 17 -16.01 23.74 3.13
CA THR A 17 -15.92 23.77 1.66
C THR A 17 -15.14 24.98 1.11
N PRO A 18 -15.23 26.20 1.71
CA PRO A 18 -14.39 27.32 1.32
C PRO A 18 -12.90 27.16 1.66
N GLN A 19 -12.53 26.16 2.48
CA GLN A 19 -11.17 25.93 2.94
C GLN A 19 -10.60 27.12 3.74
N GLU A 20 -11.44 27.75 4.56
CA GLU A 20 -11.10 28.93 5.35
C GLU A 20 -10.40 28.56 6.67
N GLN A 21 -10.76 27.40 7.26
CA GLN A 21 -10.19 26.92 8.52
C GLN A 21 -8.98 26.01 8.29
N TYR A 22 -9.03 25.17 7.26
CA TYR A 22 -8.01 24.20 6.94
C TYR A 22 -7.55 24.35 5.50
N THR A 23 -6.26 24.14 5.25
CA THR A 23 -5.73 24.06 3.88
C THR A 23 -5.71 22.61 3.40
N PRO A 24 -5.70 22.36 2.07
CA PRO A 24 -5.52 21.00 1.54
C PRO A 24 -4.26 20.31 2.07
N TYR A 25 -3.20 21.06 2.37
CA TYR A 25 -1.96 20.51 2.91
C TYR A 25 -2.09 20.06 4.38
N HIS A 26 -2.90 20.73 5.19
CA HIS A 26 -3.21 20.25 6.55
C HIS A 26 -3.94 18.91 6.51
N LEU A 27 -4.93 18.78 5.61
CA LEU A 27 -5.64 17.51 5.48
C LEU A 27 -4.81 16.42 4.81
N LEU A 28 -3.83 16.80 3.98
CA LEU A 28 -2.87 15.87 3.39
C LEU A 28 -1.99 15.20 4.46
N GLU A 29 -1.61 15.90 5.52
CA GLU A 29 -0.89 15.30 6.64
C GLU A 29 -1.74 14.21 7.32
N TYR A 30 -3.01 14.51 7.62
CA TYR A 30 -3.93 13.52 8.19
C TYR A 30 -4.23 12.37 7.22
N TYR A 31 -4.33 12.65 5.91
CA TYR A 31 -4.42 11.61 4.90
C TYR A 31 -3.23 10.66 4.96
N ASN A 32 -2.01 11.19 4.98
CA ASN A 32 -0.79 10.37 5.00
C ASN A 32 -0.65 9.59 6.31
N GLU A 33 -1.03 10.17 7.45
CA GLU A 33 -1.09 9.48 8.73
C GLU A 33 -2.06 8.29 8.67
N GLY A 34 -3.29 8.50 8.18
CA GLY A 34 -4.31 7.46 8.00
C GLY A 34 -3.89 6.41 6.97
N ASN A 35 -3.28 6.84 5.86
CA ASN A 35 -2.77 5.94 4.84
C ASN A 35 -1.63 5.06 5.38
N HIS A 36 -0.76 5.59 6.23
CA HIS A 36 0.30 4.82 6.88
C HIS A 36 -0.28 3.77 7.85
N LEU A 37 -1.25 4.15 8.68
CA LEU A 37 -1.98 3.23 9.55
C LEU A 37 -2.66 2.12 8.72
N LEU A 38 -3.39 2.51 7.67
CA LEU A 38 -4.09 1.56 6.81
C LEU A 38 -3.13 0.57 6.14
N ASN A 39 -1.95 1.02 5.69
CA ASN A 39 -0.94 0.12 5.13
C ASN A 39 -0.41 -0.90 6.14
N ALA A 40 -0.22 -0.51 7.39
CA ALA A 40 0.15 -1.44 8.46
C ALA A 40 -0.94 -2.49 8.68
N LEU A 41 -2.22 -2.07 8.66
CA LEU A 41 -3.37 -2.98 8.76
C LEU A 41 -3.50 -3.88 7.53
N ILE A 42 -3.27 -3.38 6.32
CA ILE A 42 -3.24 -4.20 5.08
C ILE A 42 -2.21 -5.31 5.23
N GLY A 43 -0.99 -4.99 5.64
CA GLY A 43 0.06 -5.99 5.85
C GLY A 43 -0.34 -7.09 6.86
N GLN A 44 -1.20 -6.77 7.82
CA GLN A 44 -1.64 -7.70 8.85
C GLN A 44 -2.91 -8.49 8.49
N TYR A 45 -3.91 -7.84 7.88
CA TYR A 45 -5.25 -8.40 7.71
C TYR A 45 -5.60 -8.76 6.26
N CYS A 46 -4.94 -8.17 5.27
CA CYS A 46 -5.17 -8.43 3.85
C CYS A 46 -3.88 -8.23 3.03
N PRO A 47 -2.80 -9.01 3.31
CA PRO A 47 -1.50 -8.78 2.68
C PRO A 47 -1.53 -8.90 1.15
N SER A 48 -2.46 -9.66 0.59
CA SER A 48 -2.65 -9.80 -0.85
C SER A 48 -2.95 -8.49 -1.57
N LEU A 49 -3.54 -7.50 -0.89
CA LEU A 49 -3.75 -6.16 -1.45
C LEU A 49 -2.45 -5.38 -1.69
N ALA A 50 -1.39 -5.69 -0.96
CA ALA A 50 -0.09 -5.01 -1.05
C ALA A 50 1.02 -5.93 -1.55
N GLN A 51 0.68 -7.14 -2.00
CA GLN A 51 1.65 -8.06 -2.58
C GLN A 51 2.12 -7.56 -3.94
N ALA A 52 3.42 -7.61 -4.17
CA ALA A 52 4.06 -7.24 -5.43
C ALA A 52 5.19 -8.20 -5.75
N THR A 53 5.46 -8.35 -7.04
CA THR A 53 6.62 -9.09 -7.55
C THR A 53 7.53 -8.11 -8.30
N HIS A 54 8.82 -8.16 -8.04
CA HIS A 54 9.82 -7.40 -8.75
C HIS A 54 10.87 -8.33 -9.33
N GLU A 55 11.16 -8.17 -10.62
CA GLU A 55 12.19 -8.91 -11.35
C GLU A 55 13.26 -7.95 -11.85
N ASP A 56 14.51 -8.31 -11.66
CA ASP A 56 15.67 -7.58 -12.20
C ASP A 56 16.85 -8.56 -12.34
N ASN A 57 17.89 -8.13 -13.05
CA ASN A 57 19.16 -8.84 -13.10
C ASN A 57 20.16 -8.18 -12.14
N GLY A 58 20.92 -8.98 -11.41
CA GLY A 58 21.89 -8.44 -10.47
C GLY A 58 22.89 -9.48 -9.97
N THR A 59 23.97 -9.02 -9.38
CA THR A 59 24.97 -9.85 -8.71
C THR A 59 24.79 -9.72 -7.20
N GLY A 60 24.07 -10.68 -6.61
CA GLY A 60 23.85 -10.77 -5.17
C GLY A 60 23.06 -9.61 -4.54
N ARG A 61 22.48 -8.71 -5.37
CA ARG A 61 21.76 -7.54 -4.88
C ARG A 61 20.66 -7.11 -5.83
N ILE A 62 19.48 -6.79 -5.27
CA ILE A 62 18.36 -6.17 -5.98
C ILE A 62 17.77 -5.05 -5.14
N THR A 63 17.38 -3.95 -5.78
CA THR A 63 16.71 -2.83 -5.11
C THR A 63 15.26 -2.77 -5.58
N LEU A 64 14.34 -2.93 -4.64
CA LEU A 64 12.90 -2.86 -4.89
C LEU A 64 12.49 -1.43 -5.27
N PRO A 65 11.45 -1.26 -6.10
CA PRO A 65 10.96 0.07 -6.50
C PRO A 65 10.35 0.88 -5.35
N GLY A 66 10.01 0.23 -4.23
CA GLY A 66 9.48 0.84 -3.03
C GLY A 66 9.92 0.10 -1.77
N GLN A 67 9.61 0.66 -0.61
CA GLN A 67 9.89 0.00 0.68
C GLN A 67 8.97 -1.21 0.84
N CYS A 68 9.47 -2.28 1.45
CA CYS A 68 8.70 -3.47 1.78
C CYS A 68 8.42 -3.56 3.30
N ILE A 69 7.25 -4.11 3.62
CA ILE A 69 6.89 -4.51 4.99
C ILE A 69 7.54 -5.86 5.29
N SER A 70 7.45 -6.80 4.35
CA SER A 70 8.04 -8.12 4.46
C SER A 70 8.38 -8.67 3.07
N VAL A 71 9.39 -9.53 3.01
CA VAL A 71 9.72 -10.32 1.83
C VAL A 71 9.06 -11.69 2.01
N LEU A 72 8.33 -12.13 1.00
CA LEU A 72 7.62 -13.41 0.99
C LEU A 72 8.50 -14.50 0.42
N ASN A 73 9.18 -14.20 -0.71
CA ASN A 73 10.04 -15.13 -1.40
C ASN A 73 11.14 -14.41 -2.18
N VAL A 74 12.29 -15.02 -2.33
CA VAL A 74 13.38 -14.58 -3.20
C VAL A 74 13.78 -15.77 -4.07
N LYS A 75 13.75 -15.60 -5.39
CA LYS A 75 14.21 -16.58 -6.36
C LYS A 75 15.38 -16.05 -7.15
N VAL A 76 16.34 -16.91 -7.41
CA VAL A 76 17.47 -16.63 -8.29
C VAL A 76 17.51 -17.73 -9.34
N ASP A 77 17.42 -17.32 -10.63
CA ASP A 77 17.28 -18.24 -11.76
C ASP A 77 16.18 -19.30 -11.51
N ASP A 78 15.02 -18.83 -11.01
CA ASP A 78 13.84 -19.63 -10.65
C ASP A 78 14.03 -20.62 -9.46
N ALA A 79 15.17 -20.59 -8.76
CA ALA A 79 15.43 -21.36 -7.55
C ALA A 79 15.25 -20.53 -6.28
N ASP A 80 14.57 -21.08 -5.28
CA ASP A 80 14.33 -20.39 -4.00
C ASP A 80 15.64 -20.17 -3.22
N VAL A 81 15.87 -18.95 -2.78
CA VAL A 81 17.02 -18.56 -1.94
C VAL A 81 16.60 -18.52 -0.48
N GLN A 82 17.26 -19.33 0.34
CA GLN A 82 16.97 -19.46 1.78
C GLN A 82 17.69 -18.42 2.65
N ALA A 83 18.81 -17.88 2.17
CA ALA A 83 19.67 -16.96 2.93
C ALA A 83 19.80 -15.63 2.21
N TYR A 84 19.12 -14.60 2.70
CA TYR A 84 19.22 -13.23 2.22
C TYR A 84 19.08 -12.24 3.38
N HIS A 85 19.50 -11.02 3.15
CA HIS A 85 19.35 -9.90 4.09
C HIS A 85 18.56 -8.76 3.44
N VAL A 86 17.70 -8.12 4.21
CA VAL A 86 16.95 -6.93 3.78
C VAL A 86 17.61 -5.70 4.39
N LEU A 87 18.09 -4.79 3.54
CA LEU A 87 18.71 -3.52 3.95
C LEU A 87 17.74 -2.37 3.65
N ASN A 88 17.57 -1.47 4.64
CA ASN A 88 16.75 -0.26 4.52
C ASN A 88 15.31 -0.53 4.01
N LEU A 89 14.75 -1.70 4.29
CA LEU A 89 13.41 -2.12 3.83
C LEU A 89 13.22 -2.07 2.30
N GLN A 90 14.29 -2.05 1.52
CA GLN A 90 14.20 -1.86 0.07
C GLN A 90 15.23 -2.67 -0.73
N THR A 91 16.35 -3.02 -0.15
CA THR A 91 17.41 -3.75 -0.85
C THR A 91 17.54 -5.16 -0.31
N ILE A 92 17.45 -6.14 -1.19
CA ILE A 92 17.69 -7.55 -0.88
C ILE A 92 19.13 -7.87 -1.27
N VAL A 93 19.87 -8.52 -0.37
CA VAL A 93 21.27 -8.94 -0.57
C VAL A 93 21.39 -10.41 -0.25
N PHE A 94 22.07 -11.15 -1.12
CA PHE A 94 22.37 -12.58 -0.98
C PHE A 94 23.72 -12.90 -1.63
N ASP A 95 24.25 -14.08 -1.39
CA ASP A 95 25.53 -14.52 -1.96
C ASP A 95 25.36 -14.89 -3.44
N ALA A 96 26.11 -14.26 -4.34
CA ALA A 96 26.15 -14.59 -5.76
C ALA A 96 27.49 -14.20 -6.39
N ASP A 97 28.02 -15.10 -7.24
CA ASP A 97 29.32 -14.92 -7.89
C ASP A 97 29.21 -14.27 -9.30
N HIS A 98 28.01 -14.21 -9.86
CA HIS A 98 27.76 -13.69 -11.21
C HIS A 98 26.36 -13.06 -11.29
N GLU A 99 26.11 -12.37 -12.39
CA GLU A 99 24.80 -11.78 -12.68
C GLU A 99 23.76 -12.88 -12.92
N GLN A 100 22.63 -12.77 -12.25
CA GLN A 100 21.54 -13.74 -12.27
C GLN A 100 20.20 -13.00 -12.37
N LYS A 101 19.17 -13.70 -12.87
CA LYS A 101 17.78 -13.21 -12.80
C LYS A 101 17.30 -13.36 -11.36
N ILE A 102 16.83 -12.28 -10.78
CA ILE A 102 16.32 -12.23 -9.40
C ILE A 102 14.84 -11.88 -9.44
N THR A 103 14.03 -12.67 -8.79
CA THR A 103 12.60 -12.43 -8.60
C THR A 103 12.31 -12.32 -7.11
N VAL A 104 11.68 -11.24 -6.69
CA VAL A 104 11.32 -11.00 -5.29
C VAL A 104 9.82 -10.80 -5.16
N ASP A 105 9.16 -11.65 -4.38
CA ASP A 105 7.78 -11.49 -3.94
C ASP A 105 7.78 -10.83 -2.56
N TYR A 106 7.07 -9.72 -2.41
CA TYR A 106 7.10 -8.94 -1.18
C TYR A 106 5.79 -8.20 -0.92
N ILE A 107 5.58 -7.79 0.32
CA ILE A 107 4.51 -6.89 0.72
C ILE A 107 5.05 -5.47 0.71
N MET A 108 4.51 -4.62 -0.18
CA MET A 108 4.94 -3.21 -0.24
C MET A 108 4.28 -2.38 0.85
N THR A 109 4.93 -1.26 1.19
CA THR A 109 4.29 -0.16 1.91
C THR A 109 3.99 0.98 0.95
N ALA A 110 2.82 1.60 1.08
CA ALA A 110 2.56 2.84 0.36
C ALA A 110 3.44 3.95 0.95
N GLY A 111 4.16 4.62 0.07
CA GLY A 111 4.94 5.80 0.44
C GLY A 111 4.05 7.00 0.80
N TYR A 112 4.71 8.09 1.19
CA TYR A 112 4.07 9.39 1.40
C TYR A 112 3.43 9.88 0.08
N LYS A 113 2.15 10.24 0.13
CA LYS A 113 1.37 10.68 -1.03
C LYS A 113 1.33 12.19 -1.13
N LYS A 114 1.27 12.69 -2.37
CA LYS A 114 1.00 14.09 -2.71
C LYS A 114 -0.45 14.25 -3.17
N LEU A 115 -0.91 15.49 -3.31
CA LEU A 115 -2.30 15.78 -3.70
C LEU A 115 -2.69 15.19 -5.06
N GLU A 116 -1.75 15.17 -5.99
CA GLU A 116 -1.96 14.73 -7.36
C GLU A 116 -1.81 13.22 -7.55
N ASP A 117 -1.26 12.52 -6.56
CA ASP A 117 -1.06 11.08 -6.61
C ASP A 117 -2.40 10.34 -6.58
N GLU A 118 -2.46 9.19 -7.25
CA GLU A 118 -3.60 8.28 -7.09
C GLU A 118 -3.56 7.65 -5.68
N SER A 119 -4.73 7.49 -5.07
CA SER A 119 -4.83 6.82 -3.77
C SER A 119 -4.39 5.37 -3.88
N GLY A 120 -4.76 4.71 -4.97
CA GLY A 120 -4.48 3.31 -5.23
C GLY A 120 -5.29 2.35 -4.35
N LEU A 121 -6.29 2.86 -3.62
CA LEU A 121 -7.10 2.08 -2.69
C LEU A 121 -8.48 1.74 -3.29
N PRO A 122 -9.09 0.63 -2.88
CA PRO A 122 -10.51 0.38 -3.10
C PRO A 122 -11.38 1.51 -2.53
N ALA A 123 -12.52 1.80 -3.18
CA ALA A 123 -13.40 2.90 -2.81
C ALA A 123 -13.89 2.85 -1.36
N GLU A 124 -14.05 1.64 -0.82
CA GLU A 124 -14.43 1.41 0.58
C GLU A 124 -13.34 1.92 1.53
N LEU A 125 -12.08 1.57 1.28
CA LEU A 125 -10.95 2.03 2.09
C LEU A 125 -10.69 3.52 1.93
N GLU A 126 -10.91 4.10 0.73
CA GLU A 126 -10.86 5.55 0.52
C GLU A 126 -11.91 6.28 1.39
N THR A 127 -13.11 5.72 1.54
CA THR A 127 -14.15 6.30 2.40
C THR A 127 -13.73 6.29 3.87
N LEU A 128 -13.11 5.21 4.34
CA LEU A 128 -12.58 5.13 5.70
C LEU A 128 -11.41 6.10 5.95
N LEU A 129 -10.61 6.41 4.92
CA LEU A 129 -9.62 7.48 5.03
C LEU A 129 -10.26 8.87 5.13
N VAL A 130 -11.38 9.12 4.43
CA VAL A 130 -12.15 10.35 4.61
C VAL A 130 -12.62 10.47 6.07
N ASP A 131 -13.21 9.43 6.62
CA ASP A 131 -13.67 9.39 8.01
C ASP A 131 -12.50 9.59 8.98
N TYR A 132 -11.34 8.97 8.71
CA TYR A 132 -10.13 9.17 9.50
C TYR A 132 -9.73 10.66 9.54
N ILE A 133 -9.66 11.32 8.39
CA ILE A 133 -9.32 12.74 8.30
C ILE A 133 -10.33 13.60 9.10
N VAL A 134 -11.62 13.33 8.94
CA VAL A 134 -12.68 14.06 9.66
C VAL A 134 -12.54 13.90 11.17
N TYR A 135 -12.32 12.68 11.66
CA TYR A 135 -12.12 12.40 13.09
C TYR A 135 -10.86 13.09 13.63
N ARG A 136 -9.78 13.11 12.87
CA ARG A 136 -8.53 13.82 13.25
C ARG A 136 -8.74 15.33 13.34
N VAL A 137 -9.40 15.91 12.35
CA VAL A 137 -9.72 17.36 12.31
C VAL A 137 -10.62 17.75 13.50
N MET A 138 -11.62 16.93 13.82
CA MET A 138 -12.56 17.17 14.92
C MET A 138 -11.99 16.73 16.28
N ASN A 139 -10.77 16.23 16.35
CA ASN A 139 -10.15 15.69 17.56
C ASN A 139 -11.00 14.61 18.27
N LEU A 140 -11.61 13.73 17.48
CA LEU A 140 -12.41 12.60 17.95
C LEU A 140 -11.56 11.34 18.12
N ASP A 141 -12.06 10.36 18.86
CA ASP A 141 -11.43 9.05 19.01
C ASP A 141 -11.52 8.25 17.71
N ILE A 142 -10.36 7.88 17.15
CA ILE A 142 -10.22 7.14 15.90
C ILE A 142 -10.41 5.61 16.05
N SER A 143 -10.60 5.10 17.26
CA SER A 143 -10.68 3.66 17.50
C SER A 143 -11.79 2.99 16.69
N GLY A 144 -12.96 3.65 16.56
CA GLY A 144 -14.08 3.18 15.75
C GLY A 144 -13.74 3.13 14.25
N VAL A 145 -13.05 4.14 13.71
CA VAL A 145 -12.62 4.16 12.32
C VAL A 145 -11.58 3.06 12.06
N THR A 146 -10.63 2.88 12.97
CA THR A 146 -9.63 1.81 12.90
C THR A 146 -10.27 0.42 12.91
N ALA A 147 -11.26 0.20 13.76
CA ALA A 147 -12.01 -1.05 13.78
C ALA A 147 -12.75 -1.30 12.44
N ASN A 148 -13.35 -0.26 11.86
CA ASN A 148 -13.99 -0.36 10.54
C ASN A 148 -12.99 -0.67 9.43
N MET A 149 -11.77 -0.10 9.47
CA MET A 149 -10.69 -0.46 8.54
C MET A 149 -10.33 -1.95 8.64
N VAL A 150 -10.18 -2.48 9.86
CA VAL A 150 -9.89 -3.91 10.07
C VAL A 150 -11.02 -4.78 9.50
N ASN A 151 -12.28 -4.46 9.81
CA ASN A 151 -13.44 -5.22 9.34
C ASN A 151 -13.52 -5.21 7.79
N ALA A 152 -13.30 -4.04 7.17
CA ALA A 152 -13.27 -3.91 5.70
C ALA A 152 -12.16 -4.77 5.08
N LEU A 153 -10.95 -4.73 5.64
CA LEU A 153 -9.82 -5.52 5.17
C LEU A 153 -10.07 -7.03 5.30
N GLN A 154 -10.66 -7.47 6.41
CA GLN A 154 -11.04 -8.87 6.60
C GLN A 154 -12.10 -9.30 5.57
N SER A 155 -13.11 -8.46 5.32
CA SER A 155 -14.13 -8.73 4.31
C SER A 155 -13.55 -8.82 2.90
N ILE A 156 -12.61 -7.93 2.55
CA ILE A 156 -11.90 -7.97 1.27
C ILE A 156 -11.06 -9.25 1.17
N ASN A 157 -10.32 -9.60 2.21
CA ASN A 157 -9.49 -10.80 2.26
C ASN A 157 -10.32 -12.07 2.08
N ASP A 158 -11.49 -12.17 2.74
CA ASP A 158 -12.41 -13.28 2.61
C ASP A 158 -13.00 -13.37 1.19
N GLY A 159 -13.28 -12.21 0.58
CA GLY A 159 -13.73 -12.10 -0.81
C GLY A 159 -12.66 -12.55 -1.82
N LEU A 160 -11.41 -12.20 -1.59
CA LEU A 160 -10.27 -12.61 -2.42
C LEU A 160 -9.97 -14.11 -2.30
N GLY A 161 -10.07 -14.68 -1.09
CA GLY A 161 -9.88 -16.11 -0.85
C GLY A 161 -10.94 -16.99 -1.53
N ASN A 162 -12.12 -16.45 -1.82
CA ASN A 162 -13.19 -17.16 -2.50
C ASN A 162 -13.20 -16.98 -4.04
N ASN A 163 -12.40 -16.06 -4.58
CA ASN A 163 -12.34 -15.70 -6.01
C ASN A 163 -10.90 -15.58 -6.49
N GLU A 164 -10.24 -16.68 -6.79
CA GLU A 164 -8.88 -16.69 -7.37
C GLU A 164 -8.78 -15.85 -8.68
N SER A 165 -9.92 -15.61 -9.36
CA SER A 165 -9.97 -14.82 -10.59
C SER A 165 -9.97 -13.29 -10.38
N VAL A 166 -10.26 -12.80 -9.19
CA VAL A 166 -10.31 -11.34 -8.88
C VAL A 166 -8.93 -10.78 -8.50
N ILE A 167 -7.98 -11.64 -8.16
CA ILE A 167 -6.59 -11.28 -7.83
C ILE A 167 -5.84 -10.72 -9.05
N ALA A 168 -6.35 -10.93 -10.28
CA ALA A 168 -5.69 -10.59 -11.54
C ALA A 168 -5.63 -9.08 -11.86
N GLU A 169 -6.38 -8.23 -11.17
CA GLU A 169 -6.28 -6.78 -11.35
C GLU A 169 -5.77 -6.14 -10.07
N GLY A 170 -4.44 -6.06 -9.95
CA GLY A 170 -3.77 -5.45 -8.81
C GLY A 170 -4.29 -4.04 -8.52
N TYR A 171 -4.83 -3.83 -7.33
CA TYR A 171 -5.29 -2.52 -6.83
C TYR A 171 -4.14 -1.51 -6.62
N TRP A 172 -2.89 -1.94 -6.75
CA TRP A 172 -1.72 -1.11 -6.57
C TRP A 172 -0.97 -0.89 -7.88
N ASN A 173 -1.15 0.29 -8.46
CA ASN A 173 -0.34 0.76 -9.58
C ASN A 173 0.83 1.59 -9.04
N TYR A 174 1.96 0.94 -8.76
CA TYR A 174 3.21 1.65 -8.49
C TYR A 174 3.96 1.85 -9.82
N GLY A 175 3.92 3.11 -10.31
CA GLY A 175 4.74 3.58 -11.43
C GLY A 175 4.71 2.67 -12.66
N SER A 176 3.79 2.92 -13.58
CA SER A 176 3.74 2.48 -14.99
C SER A 176 4.04 1.00 -15.34
N LYS A 177 4.20 0.09 -14.38
CA LYS A 177 4.25 -1.34 -14.65
C LYS A 177 3.06 -2.02 -14.00
N ARG A 178 2.09 -2.36 -14.84
CA ARG A 178 1.00 -3.28 -14.51
C ARG A 178 1.65 -4.61 -14.14
N ILE A 179 1.42 -5.09 -12.93
CA ILE A 179 1.82 -6.45 -12.56
C ILE A 179 0.70 -7.34 -13.05
N ASP A 180 0.86 -7.92 -14.24
CA ASP A 180 -0.05 -8.94 -14.76
C ASP A 180 0.32 -10.26 -14.06
N TYR A 181 -0.48 -10.70 -13.11
CA TYR A 181 -0.45 -12.09 -12.67
C TYR A 181 -1.12 -12.93 -13.77
N ALA A 182 -0.36 -13.35 -14.75
CA ALA A 182 -0.77 -14.43 -15.65
C ALA A 182 -0.51 -15.75 -14.91
N GLY A 183 -1.61 -16.49 -14.67
CA GLY A 183 -1.61 -17.78 -14.04
C GLY A 183 -0.88 -18.89 -14.83
#